data_6276311e4ad1f13cb751e6f7c52b6ca9
#
_entry.id   6276311e4ad1f13cb751e6f7c52b6ca9
#
_cell.length_a   1.000
_cell.length_b   1.000
_cell.length_c   1.000
_cell.angle_alpha   90.00
_cell.angle_beta   90.00
_cell.angle_gamma   90.00
#
_symmetry.space_group_name_H-M   'P 1'
#
loop_
_entity.id
_entity.type
_entity.pdbx_description
1 polymer ?
#
loop_
_entity_poly.entity_id
_entity_poly.type
_entity_poly.pdbx_seq_one_letter_code
_entity_poly.pdbx_strand_id
1 'polypeptide(L)'
;PDHFLRTKIKPLYVNWNPQSEDAVALKTKLAAALAQYRKDYAAYYAACKRPNSPAMRDPNPTVVLIPGLGMIAWGKDKSESRVTAEFYNCAVEVMRGAEAIDQYIALPQQEAFDIEYWLLEEAKLKRMPAEKELARQVIIVVGAGSGIGKETAHRLVKEGAHIVCVDKNVEAAQATAKEITDKLGSGIGVAGTGLSNCGPAIGLAGDIMDRASIRQMLDQVALAYGGFDSICVTAGIFVSPDTTGHIPDDKWALTFALNVTGSYLVADEAFKTWKEQGLRGNLVLTTSANAAVAKKGSVAYDTSKAAANHLVREMAMELSPLIRVNGVAPATVVQGSAMFPRDRVIASLAKYNIPYTDDEATDSLTTKLSRFYADRTLTKNPITPADQAEAYFLLVTNRLSKTTGQVITVDGGLHEAFLR
;
A
#
# COMPACT_ATOMS: atom_id res chain seq x y z
N PRO A 1 -19.43 7.25 -26.16
CA PRO A 1 -18.43 8.14 -25.54
C PRO A 1 -17.50 7.39 -24.60
N ASP A 2 -18.00 6.42 -23.83
CA ASP A 2 -17.21 5.73 -22.82
C ASP A 2 -15.97 5.00 -23.37
N HIS A 3 -16.00 4.47 -24.59
CA HIS A 3 -14.85 3.81 -25.21
C HIS A 3 -13.65 4.76 -25.30
N PHE A 4 -13.79 5.88 -26.00
CA PHE A 4 -12.68 6.81 -26.21
C PHE A 4 -12.16 7.48 -24.95
N LEU A 5 -13.04 7.71 -23.97
CA LEU A 5 -12.62 8.21 -22.65
C LEU A 5 -11.71 7.22 -21.92
N ARG A 6 -11.97 5.91 -22.09
CA ARG A 6 -11.25 4.84 -21.38
C ARG A 6 -10.07 4.30 -22.16
N THR A 7 -10.25 4.04 -23.48
CA THR A 7 -9.21 3.40 -24.30
C THR A 7 -8.34 4.40 -25.06
N LYS A 8 -8.74 5.68 -25.11
CA LYS A 8 -8.21 6.70 -26.01
C LYS A 8 -8.42 6.34 -27.48
N ILE A 9 -7.98 7.23 -28.40
CA ILE A 9 -8.15 7.01 -29.84
C ILE A 9 -7.39 5.79 -30.36
N LYS A 10 -6.24 5.44 -29.73
CA LYS A 10 -5.44 4.25 -30.08
C LYS A 10 -4.66 3.75 -28.85
N PRO A 11 -4.31 2.47 -28.80
CA PRO A 11 -3.40 1.95 -27.79
C PRO A 11 -1.96 2.37 -28.08
N LEU A 12 -1.09 2.25 -27.10
CA LEU A 12 0.35 2.22 -27.35
C LEU A 12 0.75 0.82 -27.78
N TYR A 13 1.25 0.66 -28.97
CA TYR A 13 1.86 -0.58 -29.44
C TYR A 13 3.38 -0.49 -29.31
N VAL A 14 3.97 -1.46 -28.61
CA VAL A 14 5.42 -1.56 -28.46
C VAL A 14 5.94 -2.62 -29.42
N ASN A 15 6.65 -2.21 -30.47
CA ASN A 15 7.21 -3.13 -31.45
C ASN A 15 8.46 -3.86 -30.88
N TRP A 16 8.20 -4.87 -30.06
CA TRP A 16 9.19 -5.73 -29.42
C TRP A 16 8.97 -7.18 -29.83
N ASN A 17 10.08 -7.89 -30.11
CA ASN A 17 10.03 -9.30 -30.49
C ASN A 17 10.60 -10.17 -29.36
N PRO A 18 9.75 -10.93 -28.62
CA PRO A 18 10.20 -11.76 -27.50
C PRO A 18 11.12 -12.92 -27.88
N GLN A 19 11.20 -13.26 -29.18
CA GLN A 19 12.08 -14.33 -29.67
C GLN A 19 13.51 -13.88 -29.95
N SER A 20 13.72 -12.61 -30.20
CA SER A 20 15.01 -12.05 -30.64
C SER A 20 15.51 -10.88 -29.78
N GLU A 21 14.71 -10.35 -28.88
CA GLU A 21 15.04 -9.18 -28.06
C GLU A 21 14.83 -9.47 -26.57
N ASP A 22 15.70 -8.91 -25.75
CA ASP A 22 15.67 -9.04 -24.30
C ASP A 22 14.80 -7.98 -23.59
N ALA A 23 14.73 -8.06 -22.27
CA ALA A 23 13.99 -7.11 -21.44
C ALA A 23 14.57 -5.69 -21.46
N VAL A 24 15.88 -5.53 -21.73
CA VAL A 24 16.54 -4.22 -21.84
C VAL A 24 16.08 -3.50 -23.12
N ALA A 25 15.99 -4.25 -24.22
CA ALA A 25 15.44 -3.75 -25.46
C ALA A 25 13.97 -3.37 -25.31
N LEU A 26 13.17 -4.21 -24.61
CA LEU A 26 11.77 -3.88 -24.29
C LEU A 26 11.66 -2.55 -23.51
N LYS A 27 12.45 -2.39 -22.44
CA LYS A 27 12.45 -1.16 -21.61
C LYS A 27 12.79 0.07 -22.45
N THR A 28 13.78 -0.03 -23.31
CA THR A 28 14.22 1.07 -24.20
C THR A 28 13.11 1.44 -25.20
N LYS A 29 12.55 0.43 -25.87
CA LYS A 29 11.46 0.63 -26.83
C LYS A 29 10.20 1.19 -26.18
N LEU A 30 9.82 0.70 -25.00
CA LEU A 30 8.68 1.19 -24.24
C LEU A 30 8.84 2.66 -23.86
N ALA A 31 10.03 3.05 -23.37
CA ALA A 31 10.30 4.44 -23.02
C ALA A 31 10.21 5.38 -24.23
N ALA A 32 10.80 4.99 -25.37
CA ALA A 32 10.73 5.76 -26.63
C ALA A 32 9.28 5.84 -27.16
N ALA A 33 8.56 4.72 -27.14
CA ALA A 33 7.18 4.65 -27.60
C ALA A 33 6.24 5.50 -26.73
N LEU A 34 6.42 5.52 -25.41
CA LEU A 34 5.68 6.39 -24.48
C LEU A 34 5.92 7.88 -24.78
N ALA A 35 7.17 8.25 -25.00
CA ALA A 35 7.53 9.64 -25.35
C ALA A 35 6.91 10.08 -26.67
N GLN A 36 6.89 9.21 -27.68
CA GLN A 36 6.27 9.48 -28.97
C GLN A 36 4.74 9.53 -28.87
N TYR A 37 4.12 8.58 -28.15
CA TYR A 37 2.68 8.54 -27.93
C TYR A 37 2.14 9.85 -27.34
N ARG A 38 2.83 10.42 -26.34
CA ARG A 38 2.45 11.71 -25.73
C ARG A 38 2.46 12.85 -26.74
N LYS A 39 3.44 12.88 -27.66
CA LYS A 39 3.53 13.87 -28.74
C LYS A 39 2.40 13.68 -29.75
N ASP A 40 2.14 12.43 -30.16
CA ASP A 40 1.09 12.10 -31.09
C ASP A 40 -0.29 12.47 -30.54
N TYR A 41 -0.55 12.19 -29.27
CA TYR A 41 -1.81 12.54 -28.61
C TYR A 41 -1.99 14.05 -28.51
N ALA A 42 -0.93 14.79 -28.18
CA ALA A 42 -0.96 16.24 -28.15
C ALA A 42 -1.20 16.84 -29.55
N ALA A 43 -0.59 16.28 -30.60
CA ALA A 43 -0.80 16.67 -31.96
C ALA A 43 -2.24 16.40 -32.43
N TYR A 44 -2.79 15.22 -32.12
CA TYR A 44 -4.20 14.88 -32.35
C TYR A 44 -5.14 15.89 -31.70
N TYR A 45 -4.93 16.20 -30.41
CA TYR A 45 -5.71 17.20 -29.70
C TYR A 45 -5.62 18.57 -30.38
N ALA A 46 -4.42 19.03 -30.74
CA ALA A 46 -4.21 20.34 -31.38
C ALA A 46 -4.87 20.45 -32.75
N ALA A 47 -4.85 19.36 -33.53
CA ALA A 47 -5.45 19.31 -34.87
C ALA A 47 -6.98 19.31 -34.84
N CYS A 48 -7.60 18.65 -33.85
CA CYS A 48 -9.05 18.42 -33.83
C CYS A 48 -9.82 19.36 -32.88
N LYS A 49 -9.14 20.08 -31.96
CA LYS A 49 -9.81 20.95 -30.98
C LYS A 49 -10.66 22.05 -31.62
N ARG A 50 -11.79 22.33 -30.99
CA ARG A 50 -12.70 23.44 -31.31
C ARG A 50 -12.54 24.57 -30.29
N PRO A 51 -13.02 25.79 -30.55
CA PRO A 51 -12.89 26.93 -29.62
C PRO A 51 -13.43 26.67 -28.20
N ASN A 52 -14.44 25.81 -28.07
CA ASN A 52 -15.10 25.45 -26.82
C ASN A 52 -14.70 24.06 -26.28
N SER A 53 -13.70 23.41 -26.85
CA SER A 53 -13.26 22.10 -26.41
C SER A 53 -12.71 22.16 -24.97
N PRO A 54 -12.98 21.13 -24.14
CA PRO A 54 -12.32 20.95 -22.87
C PRO A 54 -10.79 20.95 -23.01
N ALA A 55 -10.08 21.20 -21.91
CA ALA A 55 -8.61 21.08 -21.90
C ALA A 55 -8.17 19.66 -22.28
N MET A 56 -6.97 19.55 -22.86
CA MET A 56 -6.38 18.26 -23.21
C MET A 56 -6.30 17.36 -21.97
N ARG A 57 -6.76 16.13 -22.11
CA ARG A 57 -6.65 15.09 -21.08
C ARG A 57 -5.21 14.62 -20.92
N ASP A 58 -4.93 13.86 -19.88
CA ASP A 58 -3.63 13.20 -19.68
C ASP A 58 -3.18 12.51 -20.99
N PRO A 59 -1.98 12.82 -21.52
CA PRO A 59 -1.51 12.28 -22.80
C PRO A 59 -0.99 10.84 -22.71
N ASN A 60 -0.94 10.23 -21.53
CA ASN A 60 -0.46 8.86 -21.37
C ASN A 60 -1.46 7.84 -21.95
N PRO A 61 -0.99 6.71 -22.51
CA PRO A 61 -1.87 5.64 -22.96
C PRO A 61 -2.57 4.99 -21.76
N THR A 62 -3.81 4.57 -21.98
CA THR A 62 -4.56 3.74 -21.02
C THR A 62 -4.50 2.26 -21.37
N VAL A 63 -4.09 1.94 -22.60
CA VAL A 63 -3.88 0.57 -23.09
C VAL A 63 -2.51 0.48 -23.76
N VAL A 64 -1.74 -0.52 -23.35
CA VAL A 64 -0.44 -0.85 -23.95
C VAL A 64 -0.46 -2.29 -24.44
N LEU A 65 -0.09 -2.49 -25.71
CA LEU A 65 0.00 -3.79 -26.35
C LEU A 65 1.47 -4.16 -26.55
N ILE A 66 1.87 -5.31 -26.06
CA ILE A 66 3.25 -5.82 -26.16
C ILE A 66 3.20 -7.24 -26.73
N PRO A 67 3.75 -7.49 -27.93
CA PRO A 67 3.77 -8.83 -28.52
C PRO A 67 4.42 -9.86 -27.56
N GLY A 68 3.78 -11.00 -27.44
CA GLY A 68 4.25 -12.10 -26.55
C GLY A 68 3.96 -11.89 -25.07
N LEU A 69 3.61 -10.68 -24.60
CA LEU A 69 3.17 -10.41 -23.23
C LEU A 69 1.67 -10.19 -23.14
N GLY A 70 1.08 -9.50 -24.13
CA GLY A 70 -0.35 -9.23 -24.17
C GLY A 70 -0.71 -7.76 -23.97
N MET A 71 -1.82 -7.50 -23.29
CA MET A 71 -2.37 -6.19 -23.05
C MET A 71 -2.26 -5.79 -21.59
N ILE A 72 -1.81 -4.56 -21.36
CA ILE A 72 -1.82 -3.91 -20.04
C ILE A 72 -2.76 -2.70 -20.12
N ALA A 73 -3.72 -2.61 -19.20
CA ALA A 73 -4.67 -1.52 -19.14
C ALA A 73 -4.58 -0.77 -17.81
N TRP A 74 -4.74 0.55 -17.89
CA TRP A 74 -4.71 1.46 -16.75
C TRP A 74 -6.04 2.17 -16.52
N GLY A 75 -6.27 2.58 -15.30
CA GLY A 75 -7.36 3.42 -14.84
C GLY A 75 -6.98 4.08 -13.52
N LYS A 76 -7.84 4.95 -13.02
CA LYS A 76 -7.65 5.60 -11.71
C LYS A 76 -7.78 4.62 -10.53
N ASP A 77 -8.41 3.47 -10.78
CA ASP A 77 -8.59 2.37 -9.83
C ASP A 77 -8.70 1.03 -10.57
N LYS A 78 -8.70 -0.06 -9.84
CA LYS A 78 -8.78 -1.42 -10.40
C LYS A 78 -10.08 -1.66 -11.20
N SER A 79 -11.18 -1.08 -10.79
CA SER A 79 -12.45 -1.19 -11.51
C SER A 79 -12.36 -0.52 -12.88
N GLU A 80 -11.82 0.69 -12.93
CA GLU A 80 -11.66 1.42 -14.19
C GLU A 80 -10.65 0.74 -15.12
N SER A 81 -9.50 0.26 -14.61
CA SER A 81 -8.52 -0.46 -15.43
C SER A 81 -9.11 -1.73 -16.04
N ARG A 82 -9.93 -2.49 -15.27
CA ARG A 82 -10.66 -3.66 -15.76
C ARG A 82 -11.64 -3.28 -16.88
N VAL A 83 -12.44 -2.24 -16.66
CA VAL A 83 -13.41 -1.76 -17.68
C VAL A 83 -12.69 -1.30 -18.94
N THR A 84 -11.54 -0.61 -18.81
CA THR A 84 -10.68 -0.23 -19.94
C THR A 84 -10.23 -1.45 -20.74
N ALA A 85 -9.78 -2.51 -20.05
CA ALA A 85 -9.37 -3.75 -20.68
C ALA A 85 -10.55 -4.44 -21.43
N GLU A 86 -11.73 -4.50 -20.80
CA GLU A 86 -12.93 -5.07 -21.43
C GLU A 86 -13.36 -4.32 -22.68
N PHE A 87 -13.38 -2.99 -22.64
CA PHE A 87 -13.68 -2.18 -23.83
C PHE A 87 -12.67 -2.40 -24.95
N TYR A 88 -11.40 -2.53 -24.62
CA TYR A 88 -10.41 -2.77 -25.65
C TYR A 88 -10.47 -4.20 -26.19
N ASN A 89 -10.80 -5.20 -25.39
CA ASN A 89 -11.08 -6.55 -25.87
C ASN A 89 -12.26 -6.56 -26.85
N CYS A 90 -13.34 -5.82 -26.55
CA CYS A 90 -14.44 -5.65 -27.51
C CYS A 90 -13.95 -5.02 -28.84
N ALA A 91 -13.07 -4.01 -28.77
CA ALA A 91 -12.50 -3.40 -29.98
C ALA A 91 -11.66 -4.40 -30.79
N VAL A 92 -10.86 -5.25 -30.11
CA VAL A 92 -10.09 -6.33 -30.77
C VAL A 92 -11.02 -7.31 -31.50
N GLU A 93 -12.12 -7.73 -30.86
CA GLU A 93 -13.10 -8.62 -31.49
C GLU A 93 -13.78 -7.98 -32.69
N VAL A 94 -14.11 -6.69 -32.63
CA VAL A 94 -14.68 -5.94 -33.77
C VAL A 94 -13.67 -5.87 -34.90
N MET A 95 -12.42 -5.52 -34.63
CA MET A 95 -11.35 -5.49 -35.63
C MET A 95 -11.18 -6.86 -36.30
N ARG A 96 -11.09 -7.94 -35.48
CA ARG A 96 -10.96 -9.33 -35.97
C ARG A 96 -12.14 -9.74 -36.84
N GLY A 97 -13.37 -9.40 -36.43
CA GLY A 97 -14.58 -9.69 -37.19
C GLY A 97 -14.64 -8.93 -38.50
N ALA A 98 -14.26 -7.63 -38.51
CA ALA A 98 -14.23 -6.82 -39.73
C ALA A 98 -13.19 -7.34 -40.73
N GLU A 99 -11.97 -7.66 -40.30
CA GLU A 99 -10.92 -8.22 -41.16
C GLU A 99 -11.28 -9.62 -41.71
N ALA A 100 -12.15 -10.35 -41.04
CA ALA A 100 -12.63 -11.68 -41.50
C ALA A 100 -13.66 -11.56 -42.63
N ILE A 101 -14.33 -10.40 -42.80
CA ILE A 101 -15.39 -10.16 -43.78
C ILE A 101 -14.88 -9.26 -44.89
N ASP A 102 -14.15 -8.19 -44.55
CA ASP A 102 -13.61 -7.19 -45.43
C ASP A 102 -12.41 -6.52 -44.77
N GLN A 103 -12.25 -5.20 -44.79
CA GLN A 103 -11.19 -4.46 -44.14
C GLN A 103 -11.73 -3.65 -42.98
N TYR A 104 -11.02 -3.68 -41.82
CA TYR A 104 -11.32 -2.78 -40.72
C TYR A 104 -10.94 -1.33 -41.06
N ILE A 105 -11.90 -0.41 -40.93
CA ILE A 105 -11.68 1.03 -41.10
C ILE A 105 -12.00 1.73 -39.78
N ALA A 106 -10.99 2.43 -39.22
CA ALA A 106 -11.16 3.22 -38.02
C ALA A 106 -11.95 4.51 -38.33
N LEU A 107 -12.59 5.08 -37.30
CA LEU A 107 -13.23 6.39 -37.41
C LEU A 107 -12.20 7.47 -37.75
N PRO A 108 -12.61 8.50 -38.54
CA PRO A 108 -11.79 9.69 -38.72
C PRO A 108 -11.40 10.34 -37.38
N GLN A 109 -10.22 10.93 -37.30
CA GLN A 109 -9.72 11.52 -36.06
C GLN A 109 -10.66 12.57 -35.47
N GLN A 110 -11.32 13.38 -36.34
CA GLN A 110 -12.26 14.40 -35.88
C GLN A 110 -13.50 13.78 -35.20
N GLU A 111 -14.04 12.70 -35.75
CA GLU A 111 -15.18 12.00 -35.17
C GLU A 111 -14.81 11.37 -33.80
N ALA A 112 -13.64 10.77 -33.73
CA ALA A 112 -13.12 10.22 -32.44
C ALA A 112 -12.96 11.34 -31.43
N PHE A 113 -12.43 12.50 -31.81
CA PHE A 113 -12.26 13.67 -30.98
C PHE A 113 -13.60 14.20 -30.45
N ASP A 114 -14.58 14.38 -31.35
CA ASP A 114 -15.89 14.90 -30.97
C ASP A 114 -16.61 13.98 -29.95
N ILE A 115 -16.32 12.69 -29.96
CA ILE A 115 -16.81 11.74 -28.97
C ILE A 115 -15.98 11.81 -27.65
N GLU A 116 -14.65 11.82 -27.74
CA GLU A 116 -13.76 11.84 -26.57
C GLU A 116 -13.92 13.14 -25.74
N TYR A 117 -14.09 14.27 -26.42
CA TYR A 117 -14.19 15.61 -25.83
C TYR A 117 -15.62 16.18 -25.83
N TRP A 118 -16.63 15.29 -25.81
CA TRP A 118 -18.03 15.69 -25.83
C TRP A 118 -18.41 16.47 -24.56
N LEU A 119 -19.01 17.66 -24.74
CA LEU A 119 -19.30 18.59 -23.65
C LEU A 119 -20.28 18.01 -22.60
N LEU A 120 -21.23 17.16 -23.00
CA LEU A 120 -22.15 16.53 -22.04
C LEU A 120 -21.41 15.51 -21.14
N GLU A 121 -20.46 14.78 -21.70
CA GLU A 121 -19.62 13.86 -20.91
C GLU A 121 -18.70 14.64 -19.98
N GLU A 122 -18.12 15.73 -20.42
CA GLU A 122 -17.34 16.64 -19.58
C GLU A 122 -18.17 17.19 -18.42
N ALA A 123 -19.42 17.58 -18.67
CA ALA A 123 -20.34 18.03 -17.63
C ALA A 123 -20.67 16.92 -16.60
N LYS A 124 -20.76 15.66 -17.06
CA LYS A 124 -20.95 14.49 -16.19
C LYS A 124 -19.69 14.28 -15.33
N LEU A 125 -18.49 14.28 -15.91
CA LEU A 125 -17.23 14.11 -15.19
C LEU A 125 -17.04 15.19 -14.11
N LYS A 126 -17.37 16.44 -14.39
CA LYS A 126 -17.30 17.55 -13.41
C LYS A 126 -18.27 17.43 -12.24
N ARG A 127 -19.35 16.63 -12.38
CA ARG A 127 -20.31 16.37 -11.31
C ARG A 127 -19.92 15.19 -10.43
N MET A 128 -18.90 14.43 -10.82
CA MET A 128 -18.41 13.33 -9.97
C MET A 128 -17.87 13.86 -8.64
N PRO A 129 -18.02 13.12 -7.54
CA PRO A 129 -17.41 13.48 -6.26
C PRO A 129 -15.89 13.68 -6.44
N ALA A 130 -15.34 14.63 -5.69
CA ALA A 130 -13.89 14.83 -5.62
C ALA A 130 -13.19 13.53 -5.18
N GLU A 131 -12.05 13.27 -5.74
CA GLU A 131 -11.22 12.15 -5.32
C GLU A 131 -10.81 12.32 -3.86
N LYS A 132 -10.76 11.20 -3.12
CA LYS A 132 -10.30 11.17 -1.74
C LYS A 132 -8.79 11.41 -1.68
N GLU A 133 -8.27 11.70 -0.49
CA GLU A 133 -6.90 12.17 -0.29
C GLU A 133 -5.82 11.17 -0.73
N LEU A 134 -6.09 9.87 -0.61
CA LEU A 134 -5.19 8.80 -1.04
C LEU A 134 -5.64 8.10 -2.32
N ALA A 135 -6.59 8.71 -3.06
CA ALA A 135 -7.03 8.16 -4.33
C ALA A 135 -5.83 7.93 -5.26
N ARG A 136 -5.87 6.82 -6.02
CA ARG A 136 -4.82 6.38 -6.96
C ARG A 136 -3.51 5.91 -6.32
N GLN A 137 -3.32 6.06 -5.02
CA GLN A 137 -2.12 5.59 -4.34
C GLN A 137 -2.18 4.09 -4.06
N VAL A 138 -1.07 3.42 -4.25
CA VAL A 138 -0.85 2.01 -3.89
C VAL A 138 0.01 1.96 -2.64
N ILE A 139 -0.53 1.43 -1.55
CA ILE A 139 0.13 1.41 -0.25
C ILE A 139 0.27 -0.03 0.24
N ILE A 140 1.51 -0.43 0.51
CA ILE A 140 1.84 -1.74 1.07
C ILE A 140 1.81 -1.62 2.59
N VAL A 141 1.04 -2.47 3.26
CA VAL A 141 1.01 -2.57 4.73
C VAL A 141 1.57 -3.93 5.14
N VAL A 142 2.77 -3.93 5.68
CA VAL A 142 3.46 -5.14 6.16
C VAL A 142 3.09 -5.39 7.63
N GLY A 143 2.64 -6.60 7.93
CA GLY A 143 2.03 -6.96 9.22
C GLY A 143 0.53 -6.68 9.23
N ALA A 144 -0.13 -6.73 8.07
CA ALA A 144 -1.55 -6.38 7.92
C ALA A 144 -2.51 -7.48 8.36
N GLY A 145 -2.02 -8.64 8.80
CA GLY A 145 -2.88 -9.74 9.25
C GLY A 145 -3.61 -9.48 10.57
N SER A 146 -3.14 -8.54 11.39
CA SER A 146 -3.73 -8.24 12.70
C SER A 146 -3.36 -6.86 13.22
N GLY A 147 -3.98 -6.44 14.34
CA GLY A 147 -3.59 -5.30 15.16
C GLY A 147 -3.48 -3.99 14.41
N ILE A 148 -2.37 -3.29 14.65
CA ILE A 148 -2.10 -1.96 14.06
C ILE A 148 -2.08 -2.02 12.53
N GLY A 149 -1.45 -3.03 11.94
CA GLY A 149 -1.36 -3.16 10.48
C GLY A 149 -2.73 -3.35 9.83
N LYS A 150 -3.56 -4.23 10.39
CA LYS A 150 -4.93 -4.44 9.92
C LYS A 150 -5.76 -3.15 9.97
N GLU A 151 -5.75 -2.43 11.09
CA GLU A 151 -6.46 -1.16 11.20
C GLU A 151 -5.89 -0.06 10.30
N THR A 152 -4.56 -0.03 10.12
CA THR A 152 -3.92 0.88 9.15
C THR A 152 -4.43 0.60 7.74
N ALA A 153 -4.49 -0.66 7.31
CA ALA A 153 -5.04 -1.04 6.01
C ALA A 153 -6.50 -0.57 5.85
N HIS A 154 -7.34 -0.81 6.86
CA HIS A 154 -8.73 -0.34 6.87
C HIS A 154 -8.85 1.18 6.86
N ARG A 155 -7.97 1.89 7.55
CA ARG A 155 -7.99 3.35 7.61
C ARG A 155 -7.62 3.98 6.26
N LEU A 156 -6.53 3.50 5.65
CA LEU A 156 -6.01 4.09 4.42
C LEU A 156 -6.93 3.86 3.21
N VAL A 157 -7.55 2.68 3.13
CA VAL A 157 -8.49 2.39 2.04
C VAL A 157 -9.75 3.25 2.08
N LYS A 158 -10.20 3.68 3.27
CA LYS A 158 -11.33 4.63 3.41
C LYS A 158 -11.06 5.96 2.71
N GLU A 159 -9.79 6.33 2.58
CA GLU A 159 -9.36 7.54 1.86
C GLU A 159 -8.99 7.29 0.40
N GLY A 160 -9.36 6.13 -0.13
CA GLY A 160 -9.27 5.84 -1.56
C GLY A 160 -7.98 5.13 -2.01
N ALA A 161 -7.08 4.78 -1.10
CA ALA A 161 -5.89 4.02 -1.44
C ALA A 161 -6.21 2.59 -1.92
N HIS A 162 -5.37 2.05 -2.80
CA HIS A 162 -5.28 0.62 -3.06
C HIS A 162 -4.31 0.02 -2.05
N ILE A 163 -4.74 -1.03 -1.36
CA ILE A 163 -3.98 -1.61 -0.24
C ILE A 163 -3.45 -2.98 -0.61
N VAL A 164 -2.16 -3.16 -0.36
CA VAL A 164 -1.54 -4.49 -0.38
C VAL A 164 -1.32 -4.90 1.07
N CYS A 165 -2.18 -5.80 1.55
CA CYS A 165 -2.04 -6.44 2.86
C CYS A 165 -0.94 -7.50 2.77
N VAL A 166 0.15 -7.32 3.51
CA VAL A 166 1.27 -8.27 3.53
C VAL A 166 1.44 -8.83 4.93
N ASP A 167 1.57 -10.12 5.05
CA ASP A 167 1.88 -10.80 6.31
C ASP A 167 2.67 -12.08 6.04
N LYS A 168 3.44 -12.54 7.01
CA LYS A 168 4.05 -13.88 6.97
C LYS A 168 2.98 -14.97 6.97
N ASN A 169 1.87 -14.73 7.69
CA ASN A 169 0.65 -15.52 7.60
C ASN A 169 -0.21 -14.96 6.45
N VAL A 170 -0.12 -15.60 5.29
CA VAL A 170 -0.82 -15.17 4.08
C VAL A 170 -2.34 -15.24 4.23
N GLU A 171 -2.87 -16.22 4.95
CA GLU A 171 -4.30 -16.36 5.21
C GLU A 171 -4.84 -15.16 5.98
N ALA A 172 -4.10 -14.66 6.97
CA ALA A 172 -4.47 -13.47 7.73
C ALA A 172 -4.44 -12.20 6.86
N ALA A 173 -3.44 -12.06 5.99
CA ALA A 173 -3.36 -10.97 5.03
C ALA A 173 -4.52 -10.98 4.03
N GLN A 174 -4.85 -12.16 3.49
CA GLN A 174 -5.98 -12.36 2.59
C GLN A 174 -7.32 -12.11 3.26
N ALA A 175 -7.48 -12.53 4.52
CA ALA A 175 -8.69 -12.25 5.30
C ALA A 175 -8.90 -10.75 5.49
N THR A 176 -7.84 -9.99 5.82
CA THR A 176 -7.91 -8.53 5.92
C THR A 176 -8.27 -7.87 4.59
N ALA A 177 -7.64 -8.29 3.49
CA ALA A 177 -7.95 -7.78 2.15
C ALA A 177 -9.39 -8.08 1.74
N LYS A 178 -9.89 -9.27 2.08
CA LYS A 178 -11.29 -9.67 1.84
C LYS A 178 -12.26 -8.83 2.66
N GLU A 179 -12.01 -8.62 3.96
CA GLU A 179 -12.85 -7.75 4.80
C GLU A 179 -12.94 -6.31 4.25
N ILE A 180 -11.83 -5.77 3.75
CA ILE A 180 -11.79 -4.46 3.10
C ILE A 180 -12.68 -4.45 1.85
N THR A 181 -12.51 -5.44 0.99
CA THR A 181 -13.25 -5.55 -0.27
C THR A 181 -14.75 -5.74 -0.02
N ASP A 182 -15.13 -6.60 0.92
CA ASP A 182 -16.54 -6.85 1.27
C ASP A 182 -17.22 -5.59 1.83
N LYS A 183 -16.53 -4.78 2.64
CA LYS A 183 -17.07 -3.56 3.26
C LYS A 183 -17.21 -2.39 2.29
N LEU A 184 -16.33 -2.26 1.33
CA LEU A 184 -16.30 -1.12 0.41
C LEU A 184 -17.06 -1.38 -0.90
N GLY A 185 -17.60 -2.56 -1.06
CA GLY A 185 -18.20 -3.06 -2.28
C GLY A 185 -17.12 -3.53 -3.25
N SER A 186 -17.21 -4.78 -3.65
CA SER A 186 -16.42 -5.31 -4.72
C SER A 186 -16.73 -4.51 -5.99
N GLY A 187 -15.75 -3.85 -6.55
CA GLY A 187 -15.79 -3.61 -7.97
C GLY A 187 -16.06 -4.98 -8.61
N ILE A 188 -17.21 -5.15 -9.24
CA ILE A 188 -17.80 -6.40 -9.68
C ILE A 188 -16.72 -7.34 -10.23
N GLY A 189 -16.39 -8.38 -9.46
CA GLY A 189 -15.57 -9.47 -9.96
C GLY A 189 -16.34 -10.19 -11.05
N VAL A 190 -15.79 -10.27 -12.25
CA VAL A 190 -16.39 -11.10 -13.30
C VAL A 190 -16.18 -12.57 -12.92
N ALA A 191 -17.24 -13.21 -12.49
CA ALA A 191 -17.23 -14.64 -12.25
C ALA A 191 -16.75 -15.36 -13.53
N GLY A 192 -15.70 -16.19 -13.38
CA GLY A 192 -15.21 -17.04 -14.46
C GLY A 192 -13.94 -16.60 -15.18
N THR A 193 -13.37 -15.42 -14.90
CA THR A 193 -12.14 -14.97 -15.58
C THR A 193 -10.85 -15.21 -14.81
N GLY A 194 -10.89 -15.82 -13.64
CA GLY A 194 -9.71 -16.01 -12.78
C GLY A 194 -9.12 -14.72 -12.19
N LEU A 195 -9.69 -13.57 -12.51
CA LEU A 195 -9.28 -12.25 -12.02
C LEU A 195 -9.98 -11.94 -10.69
N SER A 196 -9.68 -12.72 -9.65
CA SER A 196 -10.25 -12.55 -8.31
C SER A 196 -9.75 -11.28 -7.57
N ASN A 197 -8.83 -10.49 -8.16
CA ASN A 197 -8.12 -9.40 -7.51
C ASN A 197 -8.53 -8.00 -8.02
N CYS A 198 -9.80 -7.79 -8.30
CA CYS A 198 -10.30 -6.49 -8.80
C CYS A 198 -10.76 -5.53 -7.70
N GLY A 199 -10.59 -5.86 -6.44
CA GLY A 199 -10.97 -5.02 -5.30
C GLY A 199 -9.92 -3.96 -4.94
N PRO A 200 -10.24 -3.08 -3.98
CA PRO A 200 -9.33 -2.05 -3.48
C PRO A 200 -8.18 -2.62 -2.63
N ALA A 201 -8.20 -3.91 -2.32
CA ALA A 201 -7.17 -4.56 -1.53
C ALA A 201 -6.84 -5.97 -2.06
N ILE A 202 -5.57 -6.37 -1.92
CA ILE A 202 -5.07 -7.73 -2.13
C ILE A 202 -4.27 -8.20 -0.92
N GLY A 203 -4.22 -9.51 -0.67
CA GLY A 203 -3.43 -10.12 0.40
C GLY A 203 -2.28 -10.93 -0.19
N LEU A 204 -1.05 -10.68 0.25
CA LEU A 204 0.17 -11.35 -0.21
C LEU A 204 0.97 -11.90 0.98
N ALA A 205 1.71 -12.98 0.73
CA ALA A 205 2.74 -13.45 1.65
C ALA A 205 3.98 -12.54 1.61
N GLY A 206 4.60 -12.30 2.78
CA GLY A 206 5.88 -11.62 2.83
C GLY A 206 6.59 -11.81 4.18
N ASP A 207 7.78 -12.40 4.15
CA ASP A 207 8.68 -12.46 5.30
C ASP A 207 9.75 -11.39 5.17
N ILE A 208 9.70 -10.37 6.03
CA ILE A 208 10.65 -9.25 5.99
C ILE A 208 12.06 -9.63 6.46
N MET A 209 12.26 -10.82 7.00
CA MET A 209 13.58 -11.35 7.32
C MET A 209 14.28 -12.00 6.12
N ASP A 210 13.57 -12.17 4.99
CA ASP A 210 14.08 -12.79 3.77
C ASP A 210 13.99 -11.83 2.58
N ARG A 211 15.13 -11.44 2.03
CA ARG A 211 15.21 -10.58 0.84
C ARG A 211 14.53 -11.16 -0.39
N ALA A 212 14.58 -12.47 -0.58
CA ALA A 212 13.94 -13.11 -1.72
C ALA A 212 12.41 -13.01 -1.61
N SER A 213 11.87 -13.22 -0.40
CA SER A 213 10.45 -13.04 -0.11
C SER A 213 10.00 -11.59 -0.32
N ILE A 214 10.82 -10.61 0.12
CA ILE A 214 10.52 -9.18 -0.10
C ILE A 214 10.48 -8.86 -1.60
N ARG A 215 11.48 -9.28 -2.38
CA ARG A 215 11.51 -9.05 -3.84
C ARG A 215 10.30 -9.66 -4.53
N GLN A 216 10.00 -10.91 -4.24
CA GLN A 216 8.83 -11.60 -4.81
C GLN A 216 7.53 -10.85 -4.48
N MET A 217 7.38 -10.38 -3.26
CA MET A 217 6.23 -9.57 -2.85
C MET A 217 6.16 -8.26 -3.66
N LEU A 218 7.26 -7.51 -3.79
CA LEU A 218 7.31 -6.27 -4.55
C LEU A 218 7.03 -6.50 -6.06
N ASP A 219 7.54 -7.59 -6.64
CA ASP A 219 7.25 -7.99 -8.02
C ASP A 219 5.75 -8.28 -8.22
N GLN A 220 5.11 -8.98 -7.27
CA GLN A 220 3.67 -9.22 -7.31
C GLN A 220 2.86 -7.92 -7.20
N VAL A 221 3.30 -6.95 -6.41
CA VAL A 221 2.68 -5.63 -6.33
C VAL A 221 2.82 -4.88 -7.66
N ALA A 222 4.01 -4.91 -8.25
CA ALA A 222 4.25 -4.29 -9.56
C ALA A 222 3.37 -4.91 -10.65
N LEU A 223 3.22 -6.23 -10.68
CA LEU A 223 2.31 -6.92 -11.61
C LEU A 223 0.84 -6.58 -11.36
N ALA A 224 0.44 -6.43 -10.09
CA ALA A 224 -0.95 -6.16 -9.74
C ALA A 224 -1.36 -4.71 -9.99
N TYR A 225 -0.49 -3.74 -9.72
CA TYR A 225 -0.81 -2.31 -9.68
C TYR A 225 0.11 -1.42 -10.53
N GLY A 226 1.18 -1.96 -11.09
CA GLY A 226 2.17 -1.21 -11.86
C GLY A 226 3.25 -0.54 -11.01
N GLY A 227 3.22 -0.71 -9.68
CA GLY A 227 4.15 -0.14 -8.72
C GLY A 227 3.47 0.19 -7.39
N PHE A 228 4.14 1.01 -6.56
CA PHE A 228 3.60 1.43 -5.26
C PHE A 228 4.14 2.81 -4.84
N ASP A 229 3.38 3.51 -3.99
CA ASP A 229 3.70 4.87 -3.53
C ASP A 229 4.24 4.89 -2.10
N SER A 230 3.73 4.03 -1.23
CA SER A 230 4.08 4.05 0.18
C SER A 230 4.15 2.64 0.78
N ILE A 231 4.99 2.50 1.81
CA ILE A 231 5.06 1.26 2.61
C ILE A 231 4.92 1.62 4.09
N CYS A 232 4.03 0.94 4.79
CA CYS A 232 3.89 0.96 6.24
C CYS A 232 4.37 -0.38 6.80
N VAL A 233 5.46 -0.38 7.58
CA VAL A 233 5.99 -1.58 8.21
C VAL A 233 5.51 -1.63 9.65
N THR A 234 4.52 -2.48 9.91
CA THR A 234 3.93 -2.67 11.25
C THR A 234 4.34 -3.97 11.91
N ALA A 235 4.99 -4.86 11.16
CA ALA A 235 5.50 -6.12 11.67
C ALA A 235 6.54 -5.90 12.79
N GLY A 236 6.42 -6.67 13.85
CA GLY A 236 7.32 -6.62 14.99
C GLY A 236 7.04 -7.73 15.99
N ILE A 237 8.02 -8.03 16.84
CA ILE A 237 7.91 -9.07 17.86
C ILE A 237 8.39 -8.56 19.21
N PHE A 238 7.76 -9.05 20.25
CA PHE A 238 8.22 -8.95 21.63
C PHE A 238 8.49 -10.37 22.15
N VAL A 239 9.67 -10.60 22.67
CA VAL A 239 10.06 -11.85 23.31
C VAL A 239 10.20 -11.62 24.81
N SER A 240 9.47 -12.39 25.60
CA SER A 240 9.62 -12.40 27.07
C SER A 240 10.89 -13.15 27.48
N PRO A 241 11.54 -12.73 28.56
CA PRO A 241 12.59 -13.54 29.16
C PRO A 241 12.03 -14.88 29.67
N ASP A 242 12.89 -15.84 29.84
CA ASP A 242 12.57 -17.12 30.51
C ASP A 242 12.28 -16.94 32.02
N THR A 243 12.03 -18.04 32.72
CA THR A 243 11.73 -18.06 34.17
C THR A 243 12.87 -17.57 35.02
N THR A 244 14.12 -17.56 34.54
CA THR A 244 15.31 -17.05 35.23
C THR A 244 15.53 -15.55 34.98
N GLY A 245 14.78 -14.95 34.05
CA GLY A 245 14.94 -13.57 33.61
C GLY A 245 15.95 -13.40 32.46
N HIS A 246 16.44 -14.50 31.90
CA HIS A 246 17.37 -14.53 30.78
C HIS A 246 16.61 -14.50 29.45
N ILE A 247 17.17 -13.84 28.43
CA ILE A 247 16.70 -13.90 27.03
C ILE A 247 17.70 -14.76 26.27
N PRO A 248 17.28 -15.94 25.74
CA PRO A 248 18.16 -16.80 24.95
C PRO A 248 18.72 -16.07 23.72
N ASP A 249 19.95 -16.41 23.32
CA ASP A 249 20.66 -15.73 22.22
C ASP A 249 19.89 -15.78 20.90
N ASP A 250 19.24 -16.91 20.58
CA ASP A 250 18.40 -17.05 19.40
C ASP A 250 17.18 -16.11 19.43
N LYS A 251 16.61 -15.88 20.62
CA LYS A 251 15.48 -14.96 20.82
C LYS A 251 15.91 -13.49 20.76
N TRP A 252 17.12 -13.20 21.27
CA TRP A 252 17.74 -11.90 21.09
C TRP A 252 17.95 -11.61 19.61
N ALA A 253 18.62 -12.52 18.89
CA ALA A 253 18.89 -12.41 17.46
C ALA A 253 17.61 -12.26 16.63
N LEU A 254 16.57 -13.07 16.92
CA LEU A 254 15.27 -12.98 16.26
C LEU A 254 14.61 -11.60 16.48
N THR A 255 14.70 -11.04 17.70
CA THR A 255 14.12 -9.74 18.00
C THR A 255 14.75 -8.63 17.15
N PHE A 256 16.07 -8.61 17.01
CA PHE A 256 16.76 -7.66 16.16
C PHE A 256 16.54 -7.94 14.66
N ALA A 257 16.56 -9.20 14.26
CA ALA A 257 16.31 -9.58 12.87
C ALA A 257 14.96 -9.08 12.37
N LEU A 258 13.91 -9.22 13.18
CA LEU A 258 12.57 -8.77 12.78
C LEU A 258 12.39 -7.24 12.97
N ASN A 259 12.67 -6.73 14.19
CA ASN A 259 12.32 -5.34 14.53
C ASN A 259 13.22 -4.29 13.88
N VAL A 260 14.45 -4.64 13.50
CA VAL A 260 15.43 -3.70 12.94
C VAL A 260 15.82 -4.12 11.53
N THR A 261 16.45 -5.29 11.38
CA THR A 261 16.99 -5.74 10.09
C THR A 261 15.88 -5.88 9.05
N GLY A 262 14.74 -6.46 9.41
CA GLY A 262 13.60 -6.60 8.50
C GLY A 262 13.09 -5.26 7.95
N SER A 263 12.98 -4.24 8.81
CA SER A 263 12.61 -2.89 8.38
C SER A 263 13.62 -2.29 7.40
N TYR A 264 14.93 -2.49 7.65
CA TYR A 264 16.00 -2.09 6.75
C TYR A 264 15.92 -2.84 5.41
N LEU A 265 15.72 -4.16 5.43
CA LEU A 265 15.64 -4.96 4.21
C LEU A 265 14.47 -4.53 3.31
N VAL A 266 13.31 -4.24 3.91
CA VAL A 266 12.15 -3.70 3.16
C VAL A 266 12.49 -2.36 2.54
N ALA A 267 13.11 -1.44 3.28
CA ALA A 267 13.50 -0.13 2.79
C ALA A 267 14.49 -0.23 1.61
N ASP A 268 15.53 -1.06 1.76
CA ASP A 268 16.59 -1.25 0.77
C ASP A 268 16.08 -1.89 -0.54
N GLU A 269 15.25 -2.93 -0.45
CA GLU A 269 14.68 -3.55 -1.65
C GLU A 269 13.63 -2.66 -2.33
N ALA A 270 12.76 -2.00 -1.55
CA ALA A 270 11.77 -1.09 -2.10
C ALA A 270 12.39 0.14 -2.79
N PHE A 271 13.52 0.64 -2.28
CA PHE A 271 14.18 1.80 -2.86
C PHE A 271 14.66 1.57 -4.30
N LYS A 272 14.99 0.33 -4.66
CA LYS A 272 15.33 -0.04 -6.03
C LYS A 272 14.16 0.23 -6.98
N THR A 273 12.97 -0.21 -6.60
CA THR A 273 11.74 0.01 -7.36
C THR A 273 11.36 1.50 -7.39
N TRP A 274 11.42 2.21 -6.27
CA TRP A 274 11.14 3.67 -6.24
C TRP A 274 12.07 4.48 -7.13
N LYS A 275 13.36 4.11 -7.20
CA LYS A 275 14.30 4.74 -8.13
C LYS A 275 13.90 4.52 -9.59
N GLU A 276 13.44 3.33 -9.95
CA GLU A 276 13.00 3.04 -11.31
C GLU A 276 11.69 3.76 -11.65
N GLN A 277 10.77 3.87 -10.71
CA GLN A 277 9.53 4.64 -10.88
C GLN A 277 9.81 6.14 -11.04
N GLY A 278 10.85 6.67 -10.38
CA GLY A 278 11.19 8.09 -10.39
C GLY A 278 10.15 8.97 -9.69
N LEU A 279 9.27 8.38 -8.88
CA LEU A 279 8.20 9.05 -8.17
C LEU A 279 8.52 9.16 -6.67
N ARG A 280 8.01 10.22 -6.06
CA ARG A 280 8.12 10.42 -4.61
C ARG A 280 7.22 9.46 -3.86
N GLY A 281 7.69 8.96 -2.72
CA GLY A 281 6.93 8.03 -1.88
C GLY A 281 7.19 8.21 -0.39
N ASN A 282 6.62 7.30 0.40
CA ASN A 282 6.72 7.33 1.86
C ASN A 282 7.03 5.94 2.42
N LEU A 283 7.92 5.91 3.40
CA LEU A 283 8.17 4.75 4.24
C LEU A 283 7.83 5.12 5.69
N VAL A 284 6.94 4.35 6.32
CA VAL A 284 6.57 4.56 7.72
C VAL A 284 6.88 3.29 8.52
N LEU A 285 7.80 3.42 9.48
CA LEU A 285 8.26 2.32 10.32
C LEU A 285 7.54 2.33 11.68
N THR A 286 7.34 1.16 12.27
CA THR A 286 6.83 1.04 13.64
C THR A 286 7.97 0.96 14.63
N THR A 287 8.14 2.01 15.43
CA THR A 287 9.05 2.02 16.57
C THR A 287 8.30 1.65 17.85
N SER A 288 8.54 2.30 18.96
CA SER A 288 7.79 2.13 20.21
C SER A 288 8.11 3.26 21.18
N ALA A 289 7.20 3.60 22.08
CA ALA A 289 7.52 4.39 23.28
C ALA A 289 8.66 3.77 24.09
N ASN A 290 8.80 2.44 24.03
CA ASN A 290 9.91 1.71 24.64
C ASN A 290 11.29 2.01 24.01
N ALA A 291 11.36 2.73 22.91
CA ALA A 291 12.64 3.25 22.40
C ALA A 291 13.26 4.30 23.37
N ALA A 292 12.43 4.93 24.20
CA ALA A 292 12.85 5.93 25.20
C ALA A 292 12.70 5.43 26.64
N VAL A 293 11.85 4.41 26.88
CA VAL A 293 11.56 3.88 28.23
C VAL A 293 12.19 2.51 28.42
N ALA A 294 13.09 2.38 29.41
CA ALA A 294 13.64 1.09 29.80
C ALA A 294 12.74 0.37 30.77
N LYS A 295 12.48 -0.93 30.54
CA LYS A 295 11.66 -1.77 31.42
C LYS A 295 12.38 -3.07 31.77
N LYS A 296 12.27 -3.49 33.04
CA LYS A 296 12.78 -4.80 33.48
C LYS A 296 12.09 -5.92 32.68
N GLY A 297 12.87 -6.84 32.13
CA GLY A 297 12.39 -7.97 31.30
C GLY A 297 12.06 -7.62 29.85
N SER A 298 12.54 -6.49 29.35
CA SER A 298 12.30 -6.04 27.97
C SER A 298 13.58 -5.69 27.21
N VAL A 299 14.77 -6.11 27.73
CA VAL A 299 16.05 -5.61 27.21
C VAL A 299 16.23 -5.80 25.69
N ALA A 300 15.89 -6.96 25.13
CA ALA A 300 16.00 -7.19 23.68
C ALA A 300 15.01 -6.31 22.89
N TYR A 301 13.77 -6.21 23.37
CA TYR A 301 12.74 -5.41 22.70
C TYR A 301 13.07 -3.92 22.76
N ASP A 302 13.34 -3.39 23.97
CA ASP A 302 13.56 -1.95 24.18
C ASP A 302 14.78 -1.48 23.38
N THR A 303 15.89 -2.25 23.42
CA THR A 303 17.10 -1.93 22.62
C THR A 303 16.85 -2.04 21.11
N SER A 304 16.09 -3.05 20.66
CA SER A 304 15.73 -3.16 19.24
C SER A 304 14.85 -1.98 18.77
N LYS A 305 13.93 -1.50 19.63
CA LYS A 305 13.07 -0.35 19.30
C LYS A 305 13.83 0.98 19.36
N ALA A 306 14.83 1.11 20.24
CA ALA A 306 15.76 2.24 20.21
C ALA A 306 16.57 2.26 18.92
N ALA A 307 17.07 1.11 18.48
CA ALA A 307 17.74 0.98 17.18
C ALA A 307 16.80 1.30 16.01
N ALA A 308 15.57 0.78 16.03
CA ALA A 308 14.56 1.10 15.00
C ALA A 308 14.21 2.60 14.97
N ASN A 309 14.20 3.26 16.14
CA ASN A 309 13.97 4.71 16.23
C ASN A 309 15.08 5.52 15.55
N HIS A 310 16.34 5.08 15.69
CA HIS A 310 17.47 5.68 15.00
C HIS A 310 17.45 5.34 13.49
N LEU A 311 17.09 4.11 13.12
CA LEU A 311 16.97 3.66 11.74
C LEU A 311 16.03 4.56 10.91
N VAL A 312 14.96 5.11 11.50
CA VAL A 312 14.09 6.09 10.82
C VAL A 312 14.89 7.28 10.31
N ARG A 313 15.84 7.78 11.10
CA ARG A 313 16.66 8.94 10.75
C ARG A 313 17.68 8.58 9.67
N GLU A 314 18.36 7.45 9.83
CA GLU A 314 19.33 6.96 8.85
C GLU A 314 18.67 6.72 7.49
N MET A 315 17.52 6.04 7.47
CA MET A 315 16.80 5.81 6.21
C MET A 315 16.26 7.11 5.60
N ALA A 316 15.90 8.11 6.41
CA ALA A 316 15.51 9.41 5.89
C ALA A 316 16.65 10.13 5.17
N MET A 317 17.89 9.98 5.65
CA MET A 317 19.08 10.51 4.97
C MET A 317 19.39 9.75 3.67
N GLU A 318 19.39 8.41 3.73
CA GLU A 318 19.76 7.55 2.60
C GLU A 318 18.75 7.60 1.44
N LEU A 319 17.45 7.69 1.73
CA LEU A 319 16.40 7.62 0.71
C LEU A 319 15.95 9.00 0.20
N SER A 320 16.46 10.08 0.81
CA SER A 320 16.19 11.46 0.39
C SER A 320 16.83 11.75 -0.98
N PRO A 321 16.28 12.67 -1.81
CA PRO A 321 15.01 13.41 -1.61
C PRO A 321 13.77 12.67 -2.16
N LEU A 322 13.94 11.44 -2.59
CA LEU A 322 12.88 10.69 -3.28
C LEU A 322 11.81 10.20 -2.29
N ILE A 323 12.23 9.65 -1.16
CA ILE A 323 11.34 9.00 -0.19
C ILE A 323 11.41 9.73 1.15
N ARG A 324 10.25 10.06 1.72
CA ARG A 324 10.15 10.49 3.12
C ARG A 324 10.10 9.26 4.01
N VAL A 325 10.89 9.24 5.04
CA VAL A 325 10.90 8.16 6.03
C VAL A 325 10.56 8.71 7.40
N ASN A 326 9.52 8.17 8.00
CA ASN A 326 9.07 8.54 9.34
C ASN A 326 8.72 7.31 10.16
N GLY A 327 8.46 7.50 11.44
CA GLY A 327 8.07 6.44 12.35
C GLY A 327 6.82 6.76 13.15
N VAL A 328 6.12 5.71 13.57
CA VAL A 328 5.07 5.77 14.60
C VAL A 328 5.57 5.02 15.83
N ALA A 329 5.46 5.62 17.00
CA ALA A 329 5.87 5.04 18.28
C ALA A 329 4.65 4.76 19.16
N PRO A 330 4.05 3.55 19.07
CA PRO A 330 2.98 3.13 19.95
C PRO A 330 3.48 2.95 21.39
N ALA A 331 2.61 3.21 22.37
CA ALA A 331 2.73 2.61 23.68
C ALA A 331 2.06 1.21 23.70
N THR A 332 1.55 0.76 24.83
CA THR A 332 0.97 -0.57 24.93
C THR A 332 -0.43 -0.62 24.32
N VAL A 333 -0.55 -1.25 23.15
CA VAL A 333 -1.82 -1.56 22.49
C VAL A 333 -2.18 -3.01 22.77
N VAL A 334 -3.18 -3.25 23.61
CA VAL A 334 -3.59 -4.59 24.04
C VAL A 334 -4.67 -5.16 23.12
N GLN A 335 -5.75 -4.40 22.93
CA GLN A 335 -6.90 -4.83 22.13
C GLN A 335 -6.53 -5.01 20.66
N GLY A 336 -7.02 -6.10 20.05
CA GLY A 336 -6.78 -6.41 18.65
C GLY A 336 -5.35 -6.78 18.28
N SER A 337 -4.43 -6.83 19.23
CA SER A 337 -3.02 -7.12 19.01
C SER A 337 -2.70 -8.62 19.18
N ALA A 338 -2.13 -9.23 18.15
CA ALA A 338 -1.60 -10.59 18.23
C ALA A 338 -0.45 -10.75 19.25
N MET A 339 0.13 -9.65 19.73
CA MET A 339 1.13 -9.66 20.78
C MET A 339 0.56 -9.96 22.17
N PHE A 340 -0.75 -9.93 22.34
CA PHE A 340 -1.43 -10.16 23.61
C PHE A 340 -2.43 -11.33 23.52
N PRO A 341 -1.97 -12.57 23.24
CA PRO A 341 -2.81 -13.76 23.36
C PRO A 341 -3.28 -13.92 24.81
N ARG A 342 -4.35 -14.70 25.02
CA ARG A 342 -5.02 -14.87 26.32
C ARG A 342 -4.05 -15.19 27.47
N ASP A 343 -3.16 -16.14 27.26
CA ASP A 343 -2.16 -16.56 28.24
C ASP A 343 -1.23 -15.41 28.67
N ARG A 344 -0.79 -14.59 27.73
CA ARG A 344 0.01 -13.41 28.01
C ARG A 344 -0.77 -12.30 28.72
N VAL A 345 -2.06 -12.13 28.38
CA VAL A 345 -2.93 -11.18 29.10
C VAL A 345 -3.05 -11.61 30.55
N ILE A 346 -3.35 -12.90 30.83
CA ILE A 346 -3.43 -13.47 32.19
C ILE A 346 -2.12 -13.29 32.92
N ALA A 347 -0.98 -13.65 32.33
CA ALA A 347 0.33 -13.46 32.95
C ALA A 347 0.62 -11.99 33.30
N SER A 348 0.15 -11.05 32.46
CA SER A 348 0.29 -9.62 32.71
C SER A 348 -0.62 -9.13 33.84
N LEU A 349 -1.87 -9.60 33.91
CA LEU A 349 -2.80 -9.28 34.99
C LEU A 349 -2.24 -9.77 36.32
N ALA A 350 -1.74 -11.02 36.38
CA ALA A 350 -1.08 -11.59 37.57
C ALA A 350 0.14 -10.76 37.97
N LYS A 351 1.03 -10.41 37.03
CA LYS A 351 2.23 -9.59 37.27
C LYS A 351 1.90 -8.24 37.89
N TYR A 352 0.79 -7.64 37.55
CA TYR A 352 0.37 -6.32 38.03
C TYR A 352 -0.64 -6.38 39.17
N ASN A 353 -0.91 -7.58 39.71
CA ASN A 353 -1.88 -7.82 40.77
C ASN A 353 -3.29 -7.30 40.44
N ILE A 354 -3.70 -7.45 39.20
CA ILE A 354 -5.06 -7.07 38.71
C ILE A 354 -5.95 -8.31 38.90
N PRO A 355 -7.08 -8.22 39.64
CA PRO A 355 -7.97 -9.36 39.87
C PRO A 355 -8.57 -9.90 38.59
N TYR A 356 -8.52 -11.22 38.39
CA TYR A 356 -9.15 -11.95 37.28
C TYR A 356 -9.56 -13.35 37.74
N THR A 357 -10.42 -14.00 36.94
CA THR A 357 -10.72 -15.44 37.09
C THR A 357 -10.45 -16.14 35.76
N ASP A 358 -10.13 -17.45 35.83
CA ASP A 358 -9.74 -18.21 34.64
C ASP A 358 -10.90 -18.43 33.62
N ASP A 359 -12.15 -18.30 34.08
CA ASP A 359 -13.36 -18.43 33.27
C ASP A 359 -13.80 -17.12 32.60
N GLU A 360 -13.16 -15.98 32.94
CA GLU A 360 -13.47 -14.71 32.28
C GLU A 360 -13.20 -14.76 30.77
N ALA A 361 -14.11 -14.15 30.01
CA ALA A 361 -13.91 -13.97 28.55
C ALA A 361 -12.65 -13.18 28.25
N THR A 362 -11.94 -13.54 27.16
CA THR A 362 -10.68 -12.88 26.75
C THR A 362 -10.85 -11.37 26.58
N ASP A 363 -11.99 -10.91 26.05
CA ASP A 363 -12.29 -9.48 25.88
C ASP A 363 -12.40 -8.73 27.21
N SER A 364 -12.93 -9.37 28.26
CA SER A 364 -12.96 -8.80 29.60
C SER A 364 -11.55 -8.64 30.17
N LEU A 365 -10.73 -9.68 30.03
CA LEU A 365 -9.32 -9.67 30.49
C LEU A 365 -8.49 -8.61 29.76
N THR A 366 -8.65 -8.52 28.44
CA THR A 366 -7.95 -7.50 27.61
C THR A 366 -8.40 -6.09 27.97
N THR A 367 -9.69 -5.89 28.29
CA THR A 367 -10.23 -4.60 28.74
C THR A 367 -9.63 -4.17 30.07
N LYS A 368 -9.52 -5.08 31.05
CA LYS A 368 -8.87 -4.80 32.35
C LYS A 368 -7.41 -4.39 32.15
N LEU A 369 -6.66 -5.14 31.35
CA LEU A 369 -5.26 -4.84 31.07
C LEU A 369 -5.09 -3.52 30.31
N SER A 370 -5.96 -3.25 29.33
CA SER A 370 -5.97 -1.98 28.60
C SER A 370 -6.21 -0.79 29.51
N ARG A 371 -7.16 -0.92 30.45
CA ARG A 371 -7.46 0.12 31.45
C ARG A 371 -6.25 0.40 32.35
N PHE A 372 -5.59 -0.65 32.84
CA PHE A 372 -4.36 -0.51 33.63
C PHE A 372 -3.29 0.31 32.91
N TYR A 373 -3.06 0.05 31.61
CA TYR A 373 -2.10 0.83 30.83
C TYR A 373 -2.58 2.25 30.56
N ALA A 374 -3.88 2.46 30.33
CA ALA A 374 -4.48 3.78 30.16
C ALA A 374 -4.26 4.68 31.38
N ASP A 375 -4.43 4.13 32.59
CA ASP A 375 -4.27 4.88 33.84
C ASP A 375 -2.83 5.38 34.06
N ARG A 376 -1.86 4.88 33.32
CA ARG A 376 -0.46 5.33 33.32
C ARG A 376 -0.17 6.43 32.33
N THR A 377 -1.11 6.78 31.47
CA THR A 377 -0.97 7.86 30.48
C THR A 377 -1.69 9.12 30.93
N LEU A 378 -1.36 10.27 30.33
CA LEU A 378 -2.03 11.54 30.64
C LEU A 378 -3.47 11.59 30.14
N THR A 379 -3.75 10.96 29.00
CA THR A 379 -5.12 10.93 28.43
C THR A 379 -6.07 10.03 29.18
N LYS A 380 -5.57 9.10 30.00
CA LYS A 380 -6.36 8.14 30.77
C LYS A 380 -7.32 7.27 29.92
N ASN A 381 -7.07 7.17 28.63
CA ASN A 381 -7.84 6.36 27.70
C ASN A 381 -7.01 5.21 27.15
N PRO A 382 -7.61 4.01 26.94
CA PRO A 382 -6.95 2.92 26.26
C PRO A 382 -6.49 3.34 24.86
N ILE A 383 -5.27 2.96 24.51
CA ILE A 383 -4.71 3.19 23.18
C ILE A 383 -5.11 2.01 22.30
N THR A 384 -5.71 2.30 21.16
CA THR A 384 -6.24 1.31 20.23
C THR A 384 -5.41 1.22 18.93
N PRO A 385 -5.53 0.15 18.14
CA PRO A 385 -4.96 0.09 16.80
C PRO A 385 -5.44 1.23 15.90
N ALA A 386 -6.68 1.70 16.07
CA ALA A 386 -7.25 2.81 15.29
C ALA A 386 -6.54 4.14 15.56
N ASP A 387 -6.14 4.41 16.81
CA ASP A 387 -5.36 5.61 17.15
C ASP A 387 -4.01 5.62 16.43
N GLN A 388 -3.38 4.45 16.33
CA GLN A 388 -2.14 4.29 15.59
C GLN A 388 -2.35 4.51 14.09
N ALA A 389 -3.42 3.94 13.53
CA ALA A 389 -3.73 4.03 12.11
C ALA A 389 -3.90 5.48 11.63
N GLU A 390 -4.40 6.39 12.47
CA GLU A 390 -4.47 7.83 12.16
C GLU A 390 -3.08 8.46 11.98
N ALA A 391 -2.09 8.07 12.80
CA ALA A 391 -0.73 8.57 12.62
C ALA A 391 -0.10 8.06 11.32
N TYR A 392 -0.33 6.80 10.94
CA TYR A 392 0.09 6.28 9.64
C TYR A 392 -0.56 7.06 8.50
N PHE A 393 -1.86 7.31 8.58
CA PHE A 393 -2.58 8.11 7.60
C PHE A 393 -1.96 9.50 7.43
N LEU A 394 -1.71 10.22 8.52
CA LEU A 394 -1.08 11.54 8.48
C LEU A 394 0.31 11.51 7.81
N LEU A 395 1.11 10.48 8.08
CA LEU A 395 2.48 10.37 7.57
C LEU A 395 2.54 9.97 6.09
N VAL A 396 1.58 9.19 5.58
CA VAL A 396 1.55 8.82 4.15
C VAL A 396 0.91 9.89 3.29
N THR A 397 0.07 10.78 3.86
CA THR A 397 -0.54 11.89 3.11
C THR A 397 0.44 13.04 2.86
N ASN A 398 0.01 13.99 2.05
CA ASN A 398 0.73 15.24 1.82
C ASN A 398 0.54 16.28 2.93
N ARG A 399 -0.26 16.00 3.96
CA ARG A 399 -0.49 16.92 5.10
C ARG A 399 0.81 17.26 5.82
N LEU A 400 1.68 16.26 5.97
CA LEU A 400 3.02 16.42 6.56
C LEU A 400 4.12 16.30 5.50
N SER A 401 3.94 16.91 4.32
CA SER A 401 4.83 16.77 3.16
C SER A 401 6.28 17.23 3.39
N LYS A 402 6.54 17.98 4.44
CA LYS A 402 7.89 18.46 4.83
C LYS A 402 8.47 17.69 6.02
N THR A 403 7.77 16.67 6.52
CA THR A 403 8.22 15.86 7.65
C THR A 403 8.91 14.59 7.15
N THR A 404 10.17 14.42 7.52
CA THR A 404 10.98 13.20 7.31
C THR A 404 11.98 13.06 8.45
N GLY A 405 12.40 11.83 8.75
CA GLY A 405 13.31 11.52 9.86
C GLY A 405 12.67 11.69 11.24
N GLN A 406 11.35 11.82 11.33
CA GLN A 406 10.63 12.06 12.58
C GLN A 406 9.89 10.80 13.04
N VAL A 407 9.74 10.68 14.36
CA VAL A 407 8.93 9.63 14.99
C VAL A 407 7.81 10.29 15.77
N ILE A 408 6.57 9.99 15.40
CA ILE A 408 5.37 10.48 16.07
C ILE A 408 4.99 9.48 17.16
N THR A 409 4.94 9.94 18.42
CA THR A 409 4.44 9.14 19.54
C THR A 409 2.92 9.16 19.57
N VAL A 410 2.32 7.96 19.65
CA VAL A 410 0.88 7.76 19.85
C VAL A 410 0.74 6.89 21.11
N ASP A 411 1.01 7.50 22.25
CA ASP A 411 1.25 6.84 23.51
C ASP A 411 0.35 7.35 24.66
N GLY A 412 -0.63 8.20 24.34
CA GLY A 412 -1.54 8.79 25.30
C GLY A 412 -0.87 9.74 26.31
N GLY A 413 0.34 10.19 26.00
CA GLY A 413 1.15 10.99 26.93
C GLY A 413 1.77 10.11 28.03
N LEU A 414 2.49 9.06 27.64
CA LEU A 414 3.31 8.28 28.57
C LEU A 414 4.52 9.13 28.99
N HIS A 415 4.41 9.81 30.14
CA HIS A 415 5.37 10.83 30.57
C HIS A 415 6.80 10.30 30.72
N GLU A 416 6.96 9.02 31.05
CA GLU A 416 8.28 8.34 31.13
C GLU A 416 8.97 8.28 29.74
N ALA A 417 8.20 8.39 28.65
CA ALA A 417 8.70 8.36 27.27
C ALA A 417 8.95 9.76 26.69
N PHE A 418 8.75 10.83 27.43
CA PHE A 418 9.03 12.17 26.95
C PHE A 418 10.53 12.30 26.65
N LEU A 419 10.86 12.59 25.41
CA LEU A 419 12.24 12.89 25.00
C LEU A 419 12.67 14.21 25.63
N ARG A 420 13.81 14.19 26.32
CA ARG A 420 14.45 15.39 26.89
C ARG A 420 15.47 15.94 25.93
#